data_0dd72bdd26f10c56997c2ad06303e6e5
#
_entry.id   0dd72bdd26f10c56997c2ad06303e6e5
#
_cell.length_a   1.000
_cell.length_b   1.000
_cell.length_c   1.000
_cell.angle_alpha   90.00
_cell.angle_beta   90.00
_cell.angle_gamma   90.00
#
_symmetry.space_group_name_H-M   'P 1'
#
loop_
_entity.id
_entity.type
_entity.pdbx_description
1 polymer ?
#
loop_
_entity_poly.entity_id
_entity_poly.type
_entity_poly.pdbx_seq_one_letter_code
_entity_poly.pdbx_strand_id
1 'polypeptide(L)'
;MKKKSLLTAAFALATASVLTTSLTGCGTAKQTTSTQQQAQQSTTPQVINPTVDAHADVLSIKDAALMLNYPAKADSIAKANGYTVINRYGVYRVETYAKMLYKNCMPAKSMGKNLYEDTPKPKRKGTSSYVAVNPDGAESIIIGVFNTPTYQNLVEQVKTGGFTLDMAGDEDAYTNGHYNIYCYSGRKTVRIEKVR
;
A
#
# COMPACT_ATOMS: atom_id res chain seq x y z
N MET A 1 -21.44 -20.38 45.84
CA MET A 1 -20.87 -19.92 47.15
C MET A 1 -19.46 -19.39 46.91
N LYS A 2 -19.19 -18.17 47.43
CA LYS A 2 -17.86 -17.57 47.75
C LYS A 2 -16.95 -17.21 46.52
N LYS A 3 -16.24 -16.08 46.42
CA LYS A 3 -16.25 -14.77 47.14
C LYS A 3 -15.49 -13.79 46.26
N LYS A 4 -15.87 -12.53 46.36
CA LYS A 4 -15.27 -11.28 45.88
C LYS A 4 -13.78 -11.12 46.25
N SER A 5 -13.04 -10.41 45.40
CA SER A 5 -12.05 -9.46 45.91
C SER A 5 -11.85 -8.32 44.91
N LEU A 6 -12.24 -7.14 45.34
CA LEU A 6 -11.83 -5.81 44.80
C LEU A 6 -10.41 -5.53 45.31
N LEU A 7 -9.58 -4.94 44.47
CA LEU A 7 -8.46 -4.12 44.94
C LEU A 7 -8.38 -2.84 44.11
N THR A 8 -8.78 -1.77 44.77
CA THR A 8 -8.61 -0.36 44.39
C THR A 8 -7.23 0.07 44.82
N ALA A 9 -6.45 0.69 43.98
CA ALA A 9 -5.29 1.46 44.37
C ALA A 9 -5.25 2.79 43.61
N ALA A 10 -5.59 3.86 44.32
CA ALA A 10 -5.34 5.23 43.94
C ALA A 10 -3.91 5.61 44.28
N PHE A 11 -3.21 6.32 43.40
CA PHE A 11 -2.01 7.05 43.76
C PHE A 11 -1.97 8.45 43.20
N ALA A 12 -1.54 9.34 44.06
CA ALA A 12 -1.73 10.77 44.11
C ALA A 12 -0.78 11.58 43.20
N LEU A 13 -1.20 12.82 42.99
CA LEU A 13 -0.48 13.97 42.43
C LEU A 13 0.90 14.21 43.12
N ALA A 14 1.88 14.61 42.29
CA ALA A 14 2.99 15.43 42.74
C ALA A 14 3.28 16.53 41.73
N THR A 15 2.91 17.76 42.09
CA THR A 15 3.31 19.03 41.50
C THR A 15 4.73 19.37 41.94
N ALA A 16 5.63 19.66 41.02
CA ALA A 16 6.91 20.28 41.34
C ALA A 16 7.09 21.54 40.45
N SER A 17 6.97 22.66 41.10
CA SER A 17 7.36 24.00 40.64
C SER A 17 8.90 24.14 40.73
N VAL A 18 9.54 24.62 39.69
CA VAL A 18 10.94 25.05 39.79
C VAL A 18 11.12 26.44 39.16
N LEU A 19 11.73 27.26 40.01
CA LEU A 19 12.05 28.66 39.93
C LEU A 19 12.86 29.06 38.64
N THR A 20 12.58 30.26 38.18
CA THR A 20 13.39 31.09 37.30
C THR A 20 14.67 31.60 37.97
N THR A 21 15.81 31.45 37.35
CA THR A 21 16.98 32.31 37.56
C THR A 21 17.49 32.86 36.26
N SER A 22 17.34 34.17 36.13
CA SER A 22 17.95 34.98 35.08
C SER A 22 19.47 35.15 35.33
N LEU A 23 20.28 34.85 34.32
CA LEU A 23 21.67 35.29 34.26
C LEU A 23 21.94 35.90 32.87
N THR A 24 22.14 37.20 32.88
CA THR A 24 22.66 38.00 31.77
C THR A 24 24.12 37.61 31.47
N GLY A 25 24.36 37.20 30.23
CA GLY A 25 25.71 36.94 29.73
C GLY A 25 25.75 37.25 28.24
N CYS A 26 26.40 38.37 27.89
CA CYS A 26 26.69 38.81 26.54
C CYS A 26 27.74 37.89 25.92
N GLY A 27 27.45 37.29 24.77
CA GLY A 27 28.42 36.47 24.04
C GLY A 27 27.90 36.12 22.66
N THR A 28 28.40 36.79 21.65
CA THR A 28 28.05 36.60 20.22
C THR A 28 28.55 35.23 19.75
N ALA A 29 27.64 34.23 19.63
CA ALA A 29 27.90 33.02 18.89
C ALA A 29 26.70 32.77 17.98
N LYS A 30 26.94 32.73 16.66
CA LYS A 30 25.95 32.29 15.66
C LYS A 30 25.53 30.84 15.94
N GLN A 31 24.42 30.68 16.58
CA GLN A 31 23.79 29.36 16.77
C GLN A 31 22.88 29.13 15.56
N THR A 32 23.33 28.26 14.67
CA THR A 32 22.51 27.73 13.57
C THR A 32 21.45 26.87 14.20
N THR A 33 20.27 27.41 14.39
CA THR A 33 19.10 26.65 14.85
C THR A 33 18.65 25.80 13.67
N SER A 34 19.03 24.53 13.69
CA SER A 34 18.41 23.51 12.83
C SER A 34 17.00 23.29 13.31
N THR A 35 16.05 23.99 12.70
CA THR A 35 14.62 23.73 12.83
C THR A 35 14.38 22.36 12.21
N GLN A 36 14.28 21.33 13.04
CA GLN A 36 13.68 20.07 12.61
C GLN A 36 12.20 20.35 12.32
N GLN A 37 11.90 20.60 11.05
CA GLN A 37 10.54 20.52 10.56
C GLN A 37 10.11 19.05 10.66
N GLN A 38 9.41 18.72 11.73
CA GLN A 38 8.55 17.55 11.76
C GLN A 38 7.54 17.74 10.62
N ALA A 39 7.74 16.98 9.54
CA ALA A 39 6.76 16.88 8.47
C ALA A 39 5.45 16.36 9.10
N GLN A 40 4.49 17.25 9.27
CA GLN A 40 3.10 16.86 9.58
C GLN A 40 2.62 16.00 8.42
N GLN A 41 2.51 14.71 8.66
CA GLN A 41 1.91 13.76 7.73
C GLN A 41 0.48 14.24 7.43
N SER A 42 0.27 14.77 6.24
CA SER A 42 -1.05 15.17 5.76
C SER A 42 -1.94 13.92 5.69
N THR A 43 -2.98 13.89 6.50
CA THR A 43 -3.96 12.79 6.57
C THR A 43 -4.94 12.78 5.38
N THR A 44 -4.82 13.74 4.47
CA THR A 44 -5.67 13.80 3.28
C THR A 44 -5.17 12.78 2.25
N PRO A 45 -6.03 11.87 1.76
CA PRO A 45 -5.65 10.91 0.73
C PRO A 45 -5.13 11.62 -0.50
N GLN A 46 -3.87 11.38 -0.88
CA GLN A 46 -3.31 11.97 -2.07
C GLN A 46 -3.90 11.32 -3.32
N VAL A 47 -4.38 12.13 -4.25
CA VAL A 47 -4.91 11.67 -5.53
C VAL A 47 -3.75 11.53 -6.52
N ILE A 48 -3.55 10.31 -7.02
CA ILE A 48 -2.56 10.02 -8.07
C ILE A 48 -3.23 10.32 -9.42
N ASN A 49 -2.60 11.16 -10.24
CA ASN A 49 -3.10 11.54 -11.56
C ASN A 49 -2.00 11.35 -12.62
N PRO A 50 -1.81 10.13 -13.15
CA PRO A 50 -0.90 9.88 -14.26
C PRO A 50 -1.31 10.68 -15.50
N THR A 51 -0.35 11.10 -16.31
CA THR A 51 -0.61 11.77 -17.59
C THR A 51 -0.80 10.77 -18.73
N VAL A 52 -0.50 9.50 -18.51
CA VAL A 52 -0.76 8.42 -19.46
C VAL A 52 -2.06 7.70 -19.15
N ASP A 53 -2.81 7.37 -20.18
CA ASP A 53 -4.05 6.61 -20.05
C ASP A 53 -3.77 5.19 -19.57
N ALA A 54 -4.60 4.72 -18.64
CA ALA A 54 -4.54 3.35 -18.17
C ALA A 54 -4.99 2.37 -19.26
N HIS A 55 -4.35 1.20 -19.32
CA HIS A 55 -4.78 0.12 -20.18
C HIS A 55 -6.20 -0.36 -19.80
N ALA A 56 -7.11 -0.45 -20.77
CA ALA A 56 -8.53 -0.73 -20.53
C ALA A 56 -8.82 -2.04 -19.78
N ASP A 57 -7.92 -3.01 -19.85
CA ASP A 57 -8.06 -4.33 -19.22
C ASP A 57 -7.24 -4.47 -17.93
N VAL A 58 -6.69 -3.39 -17.40
CA VAL A 58 -5.84 -3.41 -16.20
C VAL A 58 -6.29 -2.34 -15.22
N LEU A 59 -6.30 -2.68 -13.93
CA LEU A 59 -6.55 -1.72 -12.86
C LEU A 59 -5.45 -0.64 -12.89
N SER A 60 -5.86 0.63 -12.90
CA SER A 60 -4.93 1.75 -12.90
C SER A 60 -4.20 1.88 -11.54
N ILE A 61 -3.03 2.51 -11.54
CA ILE A 61 -2.31 2.87 -10.29
C ILE A 61 -3.18 3.79 -9.42
N LYS A 62 -3.95 4.70 -10.05
CA LYS A 62 -4.92 5.57 -9.37
C LYS A 62 -6.00 4.77 -8.66
N ASP A 63 -6.63 3.79 -9.32
CA ASP A 63 -7.69 2.98 -8.73
C ASP A 63 -7.15 2.06 -7.63
N ALA A 64 -5.93 1.53 -7.79
CA ALA A 64 -5.27 0.76 -6.75
C ALA A 64 -5.04 1.59 -5.48
N ALA A 65 -4.58 2.83 -5.61
CA ALA A 65 -4.45 3.76 -4.48
C ALA A 65 -5.81 4.08 -3.84
N LEU A 66 -6.87 4.27 -4.64
CA LEU A 66 -8.22 4.47 -4.12
C LEU A 66 -8.72 3.25 -3.32
N MET A 67 -8.42 2.03 -3.79
CA MET A 67 -8.78 0.81 -3.05
C MET A 67 -8.03 0.70 -1.72
N LEU A 68 -6.76 1.12 -1.66
CA LEU A 68 -5.99 1.18 -0.40
C LEU A 68 -6.55 2.24 0.56
N ASN A 69 -6.97 3.39 0.05
CA ASN A 69 -7.53 4.46 0.87
C ASN A 69 -8.94 4.15 1.37
N TYR A 70 -9.72 3.45 0.57
CA TYR A 70 -11.12 3.12 0.83
C TYR A 70 -11.38 1.63 0.69
N PRO A 71 -10.88 0.76 1.61
CA PRO A 71 -11.01 -0.69 1.51
C PRO A 71 -12.45 -1.18 1.37
N ALA A 72 -13.41 -0.47 1.98
CA ALA A 72 -14.84 -0.77 1.85
C ALA A 72 -15.37 -0.58 0.41
N LYS A 73 -14.70 0.23 -0.42
CA LYS A 73 -15.08 0.47 -1.82
C LYS A 73 -14.31 -0.44 -2.80
N ALA A 74 -13.38 -1.26 -2.32
CA ALA A 74 -12.52 -2.08 -3.18
C ALA A 74 -13.32 -2.97 -4.14
N ASP A 75 -14.39 -3.62 -3.68
CA ASP A 75 -15.22 -4.48 -4.52
C ASP A 75 -16.00 -3.71 -5.59
N SER A 76 -16.49 -2.50 -5.27
CA SER A 76 -17.19 -1.66 -6.23
C SER A 76 -16.25 -1.12 -7.29
N ILE A 77 -15.04 -0.70 -6.91
CA ILE A 77 -13.99 -0.27 -7.85
C ILE A 77 -13.60 -1.43 -8.76
N ALA A 78 -13.35 -2.62 -8.19
CA ALA A 78 -13.01 -3.82 -8.96
C ALA A 78 -14.10 -4.16 -9.99
N LYS A 79 -15.37 -4.19 -9.58
CA LYS A 79 -16.51 -4.50 -10.45
C LYS A 79 -16.70 -3.46 -11.55
N ALA A 80 -16.54 -2.17 -11.23
CA ALA A 80 -16.61 -1.09 -12.22
C ALA A 80 -15.52 -1.23 -13.30
N ASN A 81 -14.35 -1.77 -12.94
CA ASN A 81 -13.26 -2.10 -13.87
C ASN A 81 -13.40 -3.47 -14.53
N GLY A 82 -14.52 -4.19 -14.34
CA GLY A 82 -14.80 -5.48 -14.96
C GLY A 82 -14.07 -6.68 -14.36
N TYR A 83 -13.62 -6.58 -13.12
CA TYR A 83 -12.97 -7.69 -12.41
C TYR A 83 -13.96 -8.62 -11.75
N THR A 84 -13.66 -9.90 -11.77
CA THR A 84 -14.26 -10.92 -10.90
C THR A 84 -13.51 -10.94 -9.57
N VAL A 85 -14.21 -11.06 -8.46
CA VAL A 85 -13.65 -11.03 -7.10
C VAL A 85 -13.76 -12.41 -6.46
N ILE A 86 -12.64 -12.91 -5.93
CA ILE A 86 -12.61 -14.07 -5.01
C ILE A 86 -12.13 -13.56 -3.65
N ASN A 87 -12.97 -13.74 -2.63
CA ASN A 87 -12.59 -13.45 -1.25
C ASN A 87 -11.77 -14.61 -0.69
N ARG A 88 -10.64 -14.27 -0.08
CA ARG A 88 -9.69 -15.22 0.49
C ARG A 88 -9.07 -16.16 -0.55
N TYR A 89 -7.92 -15.78 -1.05
CA TYR A 89 -7.18 -16.54 -2.07
C TYR A 89 -5.79 -16.88 -1.55
N GLY A 90 -5.61 -18.10 -1.09
CA GLY A 90 -4.30 -18.60 -0.68
C GLY A 90 -3.54 -19.15 -1.89
N VAL A 91 -2.30 -18.74 -2.07
CA VAL A 91 -1.36 -19.33 -3.02
C VAL A 91 -0.46 -20.29 -2.26
N TYR A 92 -0.42 -21.56 -2.69
CA TYR A 92 0.28 -22.63 -1.99
C TYR A 92 1.75 -22.29 -1.75
N ARG A 93 2.20 -22.34 -0.50
CA ARG A 93 3.57 -22.02 -0.05
C ARG A 93 4.04 -20.59 -0.36
N VAL A 94 3.16 -19.68 -0.72
CA VAL A 94 3.51 -18.30 -1.02
C VAL A 94 2.85 -17.38 -0.01
N GLU A 95 1.54 -17.14 -0.15
CA GLU A 95 0.84 -16.17 0.68
C GLU A 95 -0.68 -16.34 0.60
N THR A 96 -1.40 -15.75 1.57
CA THR A 96 -2.87 -15.64 1.52
C THR A 96 -3.25 -14.18 1.34
N TYR A 97 -4.08 -13.91 0.33
CA TYR A 97 -4.63 -12.59 0.03
C TYR A 97 -6.06 -12.49 0.52
N ALA A 98 -6.42 -11.34 1.09
CA ALA A 98 -7.79 -11.06 1.51
C ALA A 98 -8.76 -11.15 0.32
N LYS A 99 -8.31 -10.64 -0.84
CA LYS A 99 -9.05 -10.72 -2.11
C LYS A 99 -8.11 -10.96 -3.29
N MET A 100 -8.61 -11.73 -4.25
CA MET A 100 -8.02 -11.86 -5.58
C MET A 100 -9.03 -11.39 -6.61
N LEU A 101 -8.66 -10.38 -7.38
CA LEU A 101 -9.44 -9.85 -8.47
C LEU A 101 -8.80 -10.32 -9.77
N TYR A 102 -9.60 -10.70 -10.76
CA TYR A 102 -9.03 -11.10 -12.04
C TYR A 102 -9.96 -10.73 -13.20
N LYS A 103 -9.36 -10.34 -14.30
CA LYS A 103 -10.04 -9.97 -15.55
C LYS A 103 -9.41 -10.74 -16.71
N ASN A 104 -10.26 -11.36 -17.53
CA ASN A 104 -9.81 -12.23 -18.65
C ASN A 104 -8.84 -13.34 -18.22
N CYS A 105 -8.94 -13.80 -16.98
CA CYS A 105 -8.16 -14.88 -16.39
C CYS A 105 -9.07 -16.02 -15.95
N MET A 106 -8.46 -17.14 -15.58
CA MET A 106 -9.06 -18.23 -14.82
C MET A 106 -8.34 -18.36 -13.49
N PRO A 107 -9.03 -18.67 -12.38
CA PRO A 107 -8.35 -19.09 -11.16
C PRO A 107 -7.38 -20.24 -11.46
N ALA A 108 -6.28 -20.30 -10.74
CA ALA A 108 -5.39 -21.45 -10.79
C ALA A 108 -6.10 -22.70 -10.25
N LYS A 109 -5.49 -23.87 -10.42
CA LYS A 109 -6.05 -25.13 -9.92
C LYS A 109 -6.24 -25.06 -8.42
N SER A 110 -7.46 -25.38 -7.96
CA SER A 110 -7.74 -25.47 -6.54
C SER A 110 -7.05 -26.67 -5.90
N MET A 111 -6.41 -26.44 -4.76
CA MET A 111 -5.76 -27.46 -3.92
C MET A 111 -6.53 -27.70 -2.62
N GLY A 112 -7.59 -26.95 -2.38
CA GLY A 112 -8.42 -27.02 -1.18
C GLY A 112 -9.32 -25.80 -1.03
N LYS A 113 -9.99 -25.65 0.12
CA LYS A 113 -10.84 -24.49 0.38
C LYS A 113 -10.01 -23.21 0.38
N ASN A 114 -10.27 -22.34 -0.60
CA ASN A 114 -9.56 -21.05 -0.78
C ASN A 114 -8.05 -21.19 -0.97
N LEU A 115 -7.55 -22.39 -1.33
CA LEU A 115 -6.14 -22.63 -1.61
C LEU A 115 -5.97 -23.02 -3.08
N TYR A 116 -5.02 -22.37 -3.74
CA TYR A 116 -4.76 -22.51 -5.16
C TYR A 116 -3.26 -22.76 -5.40
N GLU A 117 -2.93 -23.44 -6.51
CA GLU A 117 -1.52 -23.74 -6.85
C GLU A 117 -0.71 -22.49 -7.17
N ASP A 118 -1.36 -21.40 -7.67
CA ASP A 118 -0.70 -20.18 -8.16
C ASP A 118 -1.71 -19.01 -8.21
N THR A 119 -1.26 -17.85 -8.66
CA THR A 119 -2.09 -16.72 -9.07
C THR A 119 -2.95 -17.07 -10.29
N PRO A 120 -4.01 -16.29 -10.62
CA PRO A 120 -4.85 -16.54 -11.80
C PRO A 120 -4.04 -16.62 -13.09
N LYS A 121 -4.44 -17.53 -13.98
CA LYS A 121 -3.78 -17.78 -15.29
C LYS A 121 -4.47 -17.02 -16.41
N PRO A 122 -3.72 -16.46 -17.36
CA PRO A 122 -4.29 -15.63 -18.42
C PRO A 122 -5.06 -16.48 -19.44
N LYS A 123 -6.23 -15.98 -19.89
CA LYS A 123 -6.89 -16.48 -21.10
C LYS A 123 -6.25 -15.89 -22.34
N ARG A 124 -5.88 -14.60 -22.30
CA ARG A 124 -5.17 -13.87 -23.37
C ARG A 124 -4.17 -12.91 -22.73
N LYS A 125 -2.88 -13.13 -22.97
CA LYS A 125 -1.79 -12.37 -22.30
C LYS A 125 -1.91 -10.85 -22.43
N GLY A 126 -2.46 -10.33 -23.55
CA GLY A 126 -2.56 -8.89 -23.80
C GLY A 126 -3.69 -8.18 -23.07
N THR A 127 -4.73 -8.92 -22.65
CA THR A 127 -5.95 -8.36 -22.04
C THR A 127 -6.24 -8.98 -20.67
N SER A 128 -5.36 -9.82 -20.18
CA SER A 128 -5.51 -10.49 -18.87
C SER A 128 -4.74 -9.77 -17.80
N SER A 129 -5.36 -9.61 -16.63
CA SER A 129 -4.72 -9.07 -15.44
C SER A 129 -5.32 -9.67 -14.17
N TYR A 130 -4.55 -9.63 -13.09
CA TYR A 130 -5.04 -9.94 -11.75
C TYR A 130 -4.59 -8.87 -10.75
N VAL A 131 -5.29 -8.80 -9.65
CA VAL A 131 -4.95 -7.91 -8.54
C VAL A 131 -5.08 -8.69 -7.24
N ALA A 132 -3.98 -8.81 -6.52
CA ALA A 132 -3.95 -9.39 -5.20
C ALA A 132 -4.02 -8.27 -4.16
N VAL A 133 -5.01 -8.35 -3.27
CA VAL A 133 -5.32 -7.29 -2.29
C VAL A 133 -5.04 -7.79 -0.89
N ASN A 134 -4.29 -6.99 -0.16
CA ASN A 134 -3.95 -7.20 1.24
C ASN A 134 -3.49 -8.64 1.53
N PRO A 135 -2.23 -8.96 1.32
CA PRO A 135 -1.62 -10.10 1.98
C PRO A 135 -1.83 -9.95 3.50
N ASP A 136 -1.95 -11.07 4.21
CA ASP A 136 -2.26 -11.05 5.65
C ASP A 136 -1.34 -10.07 6.39
N GLY A 137 -1.93 -9.02 6.97
CA GLY A 137 -1.26 -8.00 7.76
C GLY A 137 -0.58 -6.86 7.00
N ALA A 138 -0.58 -6.85 5.67
CA ALA A 138 -0.04 -5.75 4.87
C ALA A 138 -1.14 -4.89 4.23
N GLU A 139 -0.95 -3.57 4.24
CA GLU A 139 -1.79 -2.64 3.47
C GLU A 139 -1.17 -2.45 2.07
N SER A 140 -1.28 -3.46 1.22
CA SER A 140 -0.70 -3.45 -0.12
C SER A 140 -1.64 -4.03 -1.17
N ILE A 141 -1.42 -3.64 -2.42
CA ILE A 141 -2.08 -4.18 -3.61
C ILE A 141 -1.01 -4.54 -4.63
N ILE A 142 -1.11 -5.73 -5.22
CA ILE A 142 -0.22 -6.19 -6.27
C ILE A 142 -1.03 -6.33 -7.55
N ILE A 143 -0.66 -5.59 -8.59
CA ILE A 143 -1.24 -5.70 -9.93
C ILE A 143 -0.30 -6.58 -10.76
N GLY A 144 -0.82 -7.67 -11.33
CA GLY A 144 -0.06 -8.56 -12.21
C GLY A 144 -0.64 -8.60 -13.62
N VAL A 145 0.26 -8.54 -14.61
CA VAL A 145 -0.07 -8.60 -16.05
C VAL A 145 0.82 -9.63 -16.75
N PHE A 146 0.51 -9.99 -17.99
CA PHE A 146 1.12 -11.14 -18.65
C PHE A 146 1.92 -10.82 -19.92
N ASN A 147 2.05 -9.53 -20.26
CA ASN A 147 2.89 -9.08 -21.37
C ASN A 147 3.67 -7.81 -21.01
N THR A 148 4.71 -7.54 -21.77
CA THR A 148 5.60 -6.40 -21.54
C THR A 148 4.95 -5.04 -21.83
N PRO A 149 4.19 -4.83 -22.93
CA PRO A 149 3.57 -3.54 -23.18
C PRO A 149 2.60 -3.11 -22.08
N THR A 150 1.79 -4.02 -21.57
CA THR A 150 0.83 -3.72 -20.49
C THR A 150 1.58 -3.41 -19.17
N TYR A 151 2.67 -4.13 -18.89
CA TYR A 151 3.53 -3.83 -17.75
C TYR A 151 4.18 -2.44 -17.87
N GLN A 152 4.70 -2.10 -19.05
CA GLN A 152 5.29 -0.79 -19.31
C GLN A 152 4.27 0.34 -19.14
N ASN A 153 3.01 0.14 -19.53
CA ASN A 153 1.94 1.12 -19.28
C ASN A 153 1.76 1.38 -17.77
N LEU A 154 1.78 0.34 -16.92
CA LEU A 154 1.71 0.52 -15.46
C LEU A 154 2.93 1.30 -14.94
N VAL A 155 4.14 0.98 -15.40
CA VAL A 155 5.37 1.69 -15.01
C VAL A 155 5.31 3.17 -15.42
N GLU A 156 4.81 3.47 -16.63
CA GLU A 156 4.65 4.86 -17.08
C GLU A 156 3.57 5.60 -16.27
N GLN A 157 2.51 4.95 -15.82
CA GLN A 157 1.56 5.55 -14.88
C GLN A 157 2.24 5.90 -13.54
N VAL A 158 3.18 5.09 -13.06
CA VAL A 158 3.98 5.39 -11.85
C VAL A 158 4.84 6.63 -12.09
N LYS A 159 5.66 6.63 -13.14
CA LYS A 159 6.58 7.71 -13.46
C LYS A 159 5.89 9.06 -13.70
N THR A 160 4.73 9.03 -14.35
CA THR A 160 3.94 10.24 -14.65
C THR A 160 2.95 10.60 -13.55
N GLY A 161 2.74 9.71 -12.57
CA GLY A 161 1.80 9.88 -11.45
C GLY A 161 2.38 10.65 -10.25
N GLY A 162 3.58 11.23 -10.38
CA GLY A 162 4.21 12.02 -9.32
C GLY A 162 5.08 11.21 -8.36
N PHE A 163 5.56 10.04 -8.82
CA PHE A 163 6.53 9.23 -8.08
C PHE A 163 7.95 9.46 -8.57
N THR A 164 8.92 9.46 -7.66
CA THR A 164 10.36 9.51 -7.95
C THR A 164 10.98 8.15 -7.70
N LEU A 165 11.93 7.77 -8.54
CA LEU A 165 12.71 6.56 -8.33
C LEU A 165 13.58 6.74 -7.08
N ASP A 166 13.38 5.87 -6.10
CA ASP A 166 14.14 5.83 -4.85
C ASP A 166 15.29 4.83 -4.94
N MET A 167 15.02 3.65 -5.47
CA MET A 167 16.01 2.58 -5.64
C MET A 167 15.75 1.82 -6.94
N ALA A 168 16.82 1.68 -7.76
CA ALA A 168 16.81 0.81 -8.94
C ALA A 168 17.37 -0.56 -8.59
N GLY A 169 16.77 -1.65 -9.16
CA GLY A 169 17.21 -3.02 -8.91
C GLY A 169 16.41 -4.03 -9.71
N ASP A 170 16.37 -5.26 -9.21
CA ASP A 170 15.49 -6.29 -9.77
C ASP A 170 14.01 -5.87 -9.63
N GLU A 171 13.69 -5.16 -8.57
CA GLU A 171 12.44 -4.48 -8.30
C GLU A 171 12.76 -2.98 -8.14
N ASP A 172 12.35 -2.15 -9.11
CA ASP A 172 12.50 -0.70 -9.01
C ASP A 172 11.51 -0.15 -7.99
N ALA A 173 12.03 0.57 -6.98
CA ALA A 173 11.22 1.20 -5.95
C ALA A 173 11.03 2.69 -6.26
N TYR A 174 9.77 3.12 -6.23
CA TYR A 174 9.35 4.51 -6.43
C TYR A 174 8.60 5.00 -5.19
N THR A 175 8.72 6.28 -4.86
CA THR A 175 7.99 6.89 -3.74
C THR A 175 7.48 8.29 -4.08
N ASN A 176 6.38 8.68 -3.42
CA ASN A 176 5.89 10.07 -3.42
C ASN A 176 5.64 10.58 -1.99
N GLY A 177 6.20 9.90 -0.98
CA GLY A 177 6.04 10.23 0.42
C GLY A 177 4.73 9.71 1.06
N HIS A 178 3.73 9.31 0.26
CA HIS A 178 2.45 8.72 0.75
C HIS A 178 2.32 7.25 0.39
N TYR A 179 2.91 6.86 -0.74
CA TYR A 179 2.94 5.49 -1.23
C TYR A 179 4.35 5.12 -1.65
N ASN A 180 4.68 3.86 -1.46
CA ASN A 180 5.80 3.20 -2.11
C ASN A 180 5.25 2.28 -3.20
N ILE A 181 5.86 2.31 -4.37
CA ILE A 181 5.49 1.46 -5.50
C ILE A 181 6.72 0.68 -5.94
N TYR A 182 6.56 -0.62 -6.10
CA TYR A 182 7.61 -1.54 -6.49
C TYR A 182 7.25 -2.17 -7.83
N CYS A 183 8.11 -1.99 -8.82
CA CYS A 183 7.93 -2.46 -10.20
C CYS A 183 8.87 -3.62 -10.50
N TYR A 184 8.34 -4.84 -10.56
CA TYR A 184 9.11 -6.05 -10.82
C TYR A 184 8.91 -6.56 -12.25
N SER A 185 9.91 -6.34 -13.13
CA SER A 185 9.83 -6.69 -14.55
C SER A 185 9.82 -8.21 -14.79
N GLY A 186 10.50 -8.97 -13.95
CA GLY A 186 10.60 -10.43 -14.07
C GLY A 186 9.25 -11.14 -13.99
N ARG A 187 8.35 -10.69 -13.11
CA ARG A 187 6.98 -11.20 -12.98
C ARG A 187 5.93 -10.30 -13.61
N LYS A 188 6.32 -9.12 -14.11
CA LYS A 188 5.41 -8.09 -14.62
C LYS A 188 4.34 -7.71 -13.59
N THR A 189 4.79 -7.44 -12.38
CA THR A 189 3.96 -7.02 -11.26
C THR A 189 4.32 -5.61 -10.80
N VAL A 190 3.31 -4.87 -10.35
CA VAL A 190 3.45 -3.58 -9.68
C VAL A 190 2.75 -3.68 -8.33
N ARG A 191 3.50 -3.49 -7.26
CA ARG A 191 2.99 -3.49 -5.88
C ARG A 191 2.94 -2.06 -5.37
N ILE A 192 1.81 -1.66 -4.79
CA ILE A 192 1.62 -0.36 -4.15
C ILE A 192 1.31 -0.57 -2.67
N GLU A 193 1.96 0.22 -1.82
CA GLU A 193 1.84 0.19 -0.36
C GLU A 193 1.71 1.61 0.18
N LYS A 194 0.99 1.79 1.28
CA LYS A 194 1.01 3.05 2.03
C LYS A 194 2.33 3.18 2.79
N VAL A 195 2.88 4.39 2.80
CA VAL A 195 3.96 4.73 3.71
C VAL A 195 3.40 4.75 5.14
N ARG A 196 4.06 4.07 6.07
CA ARG A 196 3.69 3.97 7.48
C ARG A 196 4.32 5.09 8.31
#